data_3d9d974ac83817b26e5898893d5a0f74
#
_entry.id   3d9d974ac83817b26e5898893d5a0f74
#
_cell.length_a   1.000
_cell.length_b   1.000
_cell.length_c   1.000
_cell.angle_alpha   90.00
_cell.angle_beta   90.00
_cell.angle_gamma   90.00
#
_symmetry.space_group_name_H-M   'P 1'
#
loop_
_entity.id
_entity.type
_entity.pdbx_description
1 polymer ?
#
loop_
_entity_poly.entity_id
_entity_poly.type
_entity_poly.pdbx_seq_one_letter_code
_entity_poly.pdbx_strand_id
1 'polypeptide(L)'
;MMVTASDDSLTVELADGRTIVVPLAWFPRLAHGTPTERANWRLIGGGAGIHWPELDEDISVESLLAGRRSGETQTSLRRWLQARKIG
;
A
#
# COMPACT_ATOMS: atom_id res chain seq x y z
N MET A 1 -9.18 -10.47 7.22
CA MET A 1 -8.47 -9.20 7.09
C MET A 1 -9.10 -8.36 6.01
N MET A 2 -9.27 -7.07 6.24
CA MET A 2 -9.89 -6.16 5.28
C MET A 2 -8.98 -4.95 5.10
N VAL A 3 -8.81 -4.49 3.87
CA VAL A 3 -7.96 -3.36 3.53
C VAL A 3 -8.79 -2.30 2.81
N THR A 4 -8.69 -1.06 3.26
CA THR A 4 -9.39 0.07 2.65
C THR A 4 -8.42 1.23 2.51
N ALA A 5 -8.36 1.83 1.33
CA ALA A 5 -7.50 2.98 1.08
C ALA A 5 -8.37 4.15 0.60
N SER A 6 -8.44 5.21 1.40
CA SER A 6 -9.05 6.47 0.99
C SER A 6 -7.99 7.36 0.35
N ASP A 7 -8.33 8.62 0.07
CA ASP A 7 -7.35 9.58 -0.47
C ASP A 7 -6.31 9.99 0.59
N ASP A 8 -6.62 9.79 1.87
CA ASP A 8 -5.79 10.27 2.98
C ASP A 8 -5.16 9.17 3.81
N SER A 9 -5.78 8.00 3.89
CA SER A 9 -5.36 6.96 4.83
C SER A 9 -5.50 5.55 4.29
N LEU A 10 -4.67 4.68 4.82
CA LEU A 10 -4.74 3.23 4.61
C LEU A 10 -5.22 2.62 5.92
N THR A 11 -6.32 1.88 5.85
CA THR A 11 -6.92 1.19 7.00
C THR A 11 -6.84 -0.30 6.80
N VAL A 12 -6.27 -1.01 7.77
CA VAL A 12 -6.15 -2.47 7.73
C VAL A 12 -6.80 -3.04 8.98
N GLU A 13 -7.84 -3.83 8.78
CA GLU A 13 -8.52 -4.55 9.85
C GLU A 13 -7.90 -5.94 9.95
N LEU A 14 -7.27 -6.22 11.09
CA LEU A 14 -6.56 -7.48 11.31
C LEU A 14 -7.52 -8.59 11.75
N ALA A 15 -7.08 -9.84 11.55
CA ALA A 15 -7.85 -11.01 11.93
C ALA A 15 -8.10 -11.11 13.43
N ASP A 16 -7.25 -10.50 14.26
CA ASP A 16 -7.40 -10.50 15.72
C ASP A 16 -8.32 -9.39 16.25
N GLY A 17 -8.95 -8.63 15.36
CA GLY A 17 -9.89 -7.56 15.73
C GLY A 17 -9.29 -6.18 15.83
N ARG A 18 -7.96 -6.05 15.72
CA ARG A 18 -7.32 -4.73 15.74
C ARG A 18 -7.43 -4.06 14.39
N THR A 19 -7.46 -2.73 14.40
CA THR A 19 -7.47 -1.92 13.20
C THR A 19 -6.25 -1.00 13.21
N ILE A 20 -5.52 -0.99 12.10
CA ILE A 20 -4.38 -0.10 11.93
C ILE A 20 -4.74 0.95 10.89
N VAL A 21 -4.51 2.22 11.22
CA VAL A 21 -4.72 3.33 10.29
C VAL A 21 -3.41 4.08 10.16
N VAL A 22 -2.93 4.24 8.93
CA VAL A 22 -1.71 5.00 8.65
C VAL A 22 -1.96 6.01 7.54
N PRO A 23 -1.19 7.11 7.48
CA PRO A 23 -1.33 8.05 6.37
C PRO A 23 -1.00 7.38 5.04
N LEU A 24 -1.82 7.60 4.03
CA LEU A 24 -1.56 7.06 2.68
C LEU A 24 -0.25 7.60 2.11
N ALA A 25 0.11 8.82 2.49
CA ALA A 25 1.35 9.46 2.05
C ALA A 25 2.62 8.70 2.46
N TRP A 26 2.52 7.81 3.44
CA TRP A 26 3.64 6.94 3.82
C TRP A 26 4.00 5.95 2.71
N PHE A 27 3.08 5.71 1.77
CA PHE A 27 3.25 4.77 0.67
C PHE A 27 2.98 5.48 -0.65
N PRO A 28 4.01 6.13 -1.23
CA PRO A 28 3.84 7.00 -2.40
C PRO A 28 3.15 6.32 -3.59
N ARG A 29 3.43 5.05 -3.85
CA ARG A 29 2.79 4.34 -4.96
C ARG A 29 1.29 4.22 -4.75
N LEU A 30 0.84 4.00 -3.52
CA LEU A 30 -0.58 3.99 -3.21
C LEU A 30 -1.18 5.38 -3.36
N ALA A 31 -0.46 6.41 -2.90
CA ALA A 31 -0.93 7.79 -2.97
C ALA A 31 -1.12 8.26 -4.42
N HIS A 32 -0.25 7.81 -5.33
CA HIS A 32 -0.33 8.14 -6.76
C HIS A 32 -1.26 7.22 -7.54
N GLY A 33 -1.75 6.15 -6.93
CA GLY A 33 -2.69 5.23 -7.57
C GLY A 33 -4.09 5.80 -7.67
N THR A 34 -4.89 5.20 -8.55
CA THR A 34 -6.31 5.54 -8.64
C THR A 34 -7.09 4.80 -7.54
N PRO A 35 -8.33 5.24 -7.22
CA PRO A 35 -9.17 4.49 -6.29
C PRO A 35 -9.38 3.04 -6.69
N THR A 36 -9.54 2.77 -7.98
CA THR A 36 -9.70 1.41 -8.50
C THR A 36 -8.44 0.58 -8.24
N GLU A 37 -7.27 1.15 -8.51
CA GLU A 37 -6.00 0.47 -8.27
C GLU A 37 -5.78 0.18 -6.79
N ARG A 38 -6.12 1.14 -5.92
CA ARG A 38 -6.01 0.96 -4.46
C ARG A 38 -7.00 -0.07 -3.92
N ALA A 39 -8.12 -0.26 -4.59
CA ALA A 39 -9.11 -1.28 -4.20
C ALA A 39 -8.72 -2.68 -4.67
N ASN A 40 -7.79 -2.79 -5.60
CA ASN A 40 -7.33 -4.07 -6.15
C ASN A 40 -6.10 -4.57 -5.38
N TRP A 41 -6.34 -5.15 -4.23
CA TRP A 41 -5.29 -5.72 -3.37
C TRP A 41 -5.58 -7.19 -3.11
N ARG A 42 -4.54 -7.92 -2.73
CA ARG A 42 -4.70 -9.30 -2.29
C ARG A 42 -3.70 -9.61 -1.18
N LEU A 43 -4.03 -10.60 -0.36
CA LEU A 43 -3.16 -11.06 0.70
C LEU A 43 -2.11 -12.02 0.13
N ILE A 44 -0.90 -11.92 0.65
CA ILE A 44 0.21 -12.82 0.31
C ILE A 44 0.80 -13.40 1.60
N GLY A 45 1.50 -14.52 1.49
CA GLY A 45 2.16 -15.13 2.63
C GLY A 45 1.20 -15.54 3.75
N GLY A 46 -0.01 -16.01 3.41
CA GLY A 46 -0.97 -16.42 4.43
C GLY A 46 -1.52 -15.26 5.27
N GLY A 47 -1.49 -14.05 4.73
CA GLY A 47 -1.95 -12.85 5.44
C GLY A 47 -0.81 -12.05 6.09
N ALA A 48 0.45 -12.45 5.86
CA ALA A 48 1.60 -11.71 6.37
C ALA A 48 1.85 -10.41 5.60
N GLY A 49 1.36 -10.33 4.36
CA GLY A 49 1.56 -9.17 3.51
C GLY A 49 0.34 -8.85 2.66
N ILE A 50 0.35 -7.64 2.09
CA ILE A 50 -0.67 -7.13 1.19
C ILE A 50 0.02 -6.71 -0.10
N HIS A 51 -0.54 -7.15 -1.23
CA HIS A 51 0.02 -6.86 -2.55
C HIS A 51 -0.99 -6.10 -3.42
N TRP A 52 -0.51 -5.04 -4.06
CA TRP A 52 -1.28 -4.27 -5.05
C TRP A 52 -0.65 -4.50 -6.42
N PRO A 53 -1.23 -5.40 -7.25
CA PRO A 53 -0.59 -5.80 -8.52
C PRO A 53 -0.44 -4.66 -9.51
N GLU A 54 -1.39 -3.75 -9.59
CA GLU A 54 -1.34 -2.64 -10.54
C GLU A 54 -0.38 -1.53 -10.12
N LEU A 55 -0.04 -1.46 -8.85
CA LEU A 55 0.86 -0.44 -8.30
C LEU A 55 2.24 -0.99 -7.99
N ASP A 56 2.43 -2.29 -8.18
CA ASP A 56 3.68 -2.98 -7.85
C ASP A 56 4.13 -2.64 -6.42
N GLU A 57 3.18 -2.71 -5.47
CA GLU A 57 3.43 -2.38 -4.08
C GLU A 57 3.14 -3.57 -3.18
N ASP A 58 4.05 -3.82 -2.25
CA ASP A 58 3.91 -4.84 -1.20
C ASP A 58 4.11 -4.19 0.16
N ILE A 59 3.21 -4.47 1.08
CA ILE A 59 3.33 -3.96 2.45
C ILE A 59 3.19 -5.14 3.40
N SER A 60 4.16 -5.33 4.30
CA SER A 60 4.05 -6.35 5.32
C SER A 60 3.22 -5.84 6.50
N VAL A 61 2.39 -6.71 7.07
CA VAL A 61 1.60 -6.38 8.26
C VAL A 61 2.54 -6.06 9.43
N GLU A 62 3.67 -6.77 9.55
CA GLU A 62 4.67 -6.50 10.58
C GLU A 62 5.20 -5.08 10.48
N SER A 63 5.48 -4.59 9.28
CA SER A 63 5.94 -3.21 9.07
C SER A 63 4.88 -2.20 9.47
N LEU A 64 3.61 -2.47 9.16
CA LEU A 64 2.51 -1.61 9.57
C LEU A 64 2.40 -1.54 11.10
N LEU A 65 2.50 -2.68 11.77
CA LEU A 65 2.47 -2.74 13.23
C LEU A 65 3.64 -1.98 13.86
N ALA A 66 4.79 -1.98 13.21
CA ALA A 66 5.98 -1.27 13.67
C ALA A 66 5.96 0.23 13.32
N GLY A 67 4.96 0.68 12.57
CA GLY A 67 4.87 2.09 12.16
C GLY A 67 5.90 2.49 11.13
N ARG A 68 6.37 1.56 10.30
CA ARG A 68 7.35 1.85 9.27
C ARG A 68 6.71 2.42 8.02
N ARG A 69 7.37 3.40 7.43
CA ARG A 69 6.97 3.98 6.15
C ARG A 69 7.60 3.20 5.01
N SER A 70 7.12 3.46 3.77
CA SER A 70 7.75 2.94 2.57
C SER A 70 9.20 3.40 2.49
N GLY A 71 10.09 2.49 2.04
CA GLY A 71 11.48 2.84 1.75
C GLY A 71 11.67 3.42 0.35
N GLU A 72 10.59 3.78 -0.34
CA GLU A 72 10.64 4.30 -1.71
C GLU A 72 11.45 5.58 -1.78
N THR A 73 12.49 5.60 -2.61
CA THR A 73 13.28 6.81 -2.83
C THR A 73 12.60 7.70 -3.87
N GLN A 74 12.97 8.98 -3.90
CA GLN A 74 12.48 9.92 -4.91
C GLN A 74 12.82 9.46 -6.33
N THR A 75 14.04 8.94 -6.52
CA THR A 75 14.49 8.44 -7.81
C THR A 75 13.68 7.22 -8.26
N SER A 76 13.47 6.27 -7.36
CA SER A 76 12.66 5.09 -7.64
C SER A 76 11.22 5.45 -7.97
N LEU A 77 10.62 6.34 -7.18
CA LEU A 77 9.25 6.79 -7.42
C LEU A 77 9.12 7.50 -8.77
N ARG A 78 10.08 8.34 -9.12
CA ARG A 78 10.08 9.07 -10.39
C ARG A 78 10.13 8.11 -11.58
N ARG A 79 10.97 7.08 -11.51
CA ARG A 79 11.06 6.05 -12.56
C ARG A 79 9.74 5.31 -12.71
N TRP A 80 9.14 4.94 -11.59
CA TRP A 80 7.88 4.23 -11.59
C TRP A 80 6.76 5.07 -12.20
N LEU A 81 6.69 6.36 -11.83
CA LEU A 81 5.69 7.27 -12.40
C LEU A 81 5.88 7.47 -13.89
N GLN A 82 7.12 7.57 -14.38
CA GLN A 82 7.40 7.70 -15.81
C GLN A 82 6.99 6.45 -16.57
N ALA A 83 7.24 5.28 -16.03
CA ALA A 83 6.84 4.02 -16.66
C ALA A 83 5.32 3.94 -16.80
N ARG A 84 4.58 4.47 -15.84
CA ARG A 84 3.11 4.51 -15.90
C ARG A 84 2.59 5.44 -17.00
N LYS A 85 3.30 6.52 -17.29
CA LYS A 85 2.92 7.46 -18.34
C LYS A 85 3.08 6.87 -19.74
N ILE A 86 4.05 6.01 -19.92
CA ILE A 86 4.35 5.38 -21.22
C ILE A 86 3.37 4.23 -21.50
N GLY A 87 2.98 3.56 -20.46
CA GLY A 87 2.02 2.46 -20.56
C GLY A 87 0.58 2.95 -20.53
#